data_5fe4dc3761a733448c5d4e8ff17b00d7
#
_entry.id   5fe4dc3761a733448c5d4e8ff17b00d7
#
_cell.length_a   1.000
_cell.length_b   1.000
_cell.length_c   1.000
_cell.angle_alpha   90.00
_cell.angle_beta   90.00
_cell.angle_gamma   90.00
#
_symmetry.space_group_name_H-M   'P 1'
#
loop_
_entity.id
_entity.type
_entity.pdbx_description
1 polymer ?
#
loop_
_entity_poly.entity_id
_entity_poly.type
_entity_poly.pdbx_seq_one_letter_code
_entity_poly.pdbx_strand_id
1 'polypeptide(L)'
;MAALNQTSFTERTYRQVKNPNPVFTPREDAGTLKFCEKLMEKAVGFTSRFDFAAHVAYARSRGLRRRMPPVLRRRAIDALLQGLCFHYDPLANRVQCSITTLAIECGLATESEAGKLSITRATRALKFLAELGLMTYQTEYD
;
A
#
# COMPACT_ATOMS: atom_id res chain seq x y z
N MET A 1 -21.62 -27.71 6.63
CA MET A 1 -20.60 -26.94 5.95
C MET A 1 -20.72 -25.44 6.11
N ALA A 2 -21.88 -24.96 6.51
CA ALA A 2 -22.03 -23.54 6.73
C ALA A 2 -21.04 -23.01 7.77
N ALA A 3 -20.91 -23.73 8.87
CA ALA A 3 -19.97 -23.32 9.90
C ALA A 3 -18.54 -23.33 9.36
N LEU A 4 -18.24 -24.32 8.56
CA LEU A 4 -16.93 -24.38 7.93
C LEU A 4 -16.71 -23.23 6.98
N ASN A 5 -17.75 -22.84 6.25
CA ASN A 5 -17.64 -21.74 5.32
C ASN A 5 -17.38 -20.42 6.04
N GLN A 6 -18.03 -20.20 7.16
CA GLN A 6 -17.82 -18.97 7.90
C GLN A 6 -16.42 -18.90 8.50
N THR A 7 -15.99 -20.02 9.06
CA THR A 7 -14.64 -20.11 9.57
C THR A 7 -13.65 -19.91 8.42
N SER A 8 -13.95 -20.52 7.29
CA SER A 8 -13.11 -20.39 6.11
C SER A 8 -13.04 -18.95 5.64
N PHE A 9 -14.15 -18.22 5.72
CA PHE A 9 -14.14 -16.81 5.31
C PHE A 9 -13.18 -16.00 6.16
N THR A 10 -13.24 -16.15 7.47
CA THR A 10 -12.32 -15.43 8.35
C THR A 10 -10.88 -15.83 8.07
N GLU A 11 -10.66 -17.11 7.91
CA GLU A 11 -9.32 -17.60 7.61
C GLU A 11 -8.82 -17.09 6.27
N ARG A 12 -9.69 -17.06 5.26
CA ARG A 12 -9.30 -16.57 3.95
C ARG A 12 -8.89 -15.10 4.02
N THR A 13 -9.67 -14.29 4.73
CA THR A 13 -9.35 -12.89 4.89
C THR A 13 -8.00 -12.72 5.54
N TYR A 14 -7.79 -13.45 6.62
CA TYR A 14 -6.54 -13.39 7.35
C TYR A 14 -5.36 -13.82 6.48
N ARG A 15 -5.55 -14.90 5.71
CA ARG A 15 -4.48 -15.42 4.87
C ARG A 15 -4.16 -14.51 3.70
N GLN A 16 -5.16 -13.86 3.14
CA GLN A 16 -4.94 -12.91 2.04
C GLN A 16 -4.01 -11.80 2.47
N VAL A 17 -4.11 -11.43 3.72
CA VAL A 17 -3.27 -10.38 4.24
C VAL A 17 -1.83 -10.80 4.34
N LYS A 18 -1.62 -12.10 4.51
CA LYS A 18 -0.28 -12.66 4.54
C LYS A 18 0.18 -13.09 3.14
N ASN A 19 -0.61 -12.74 2.14
CA ASN A 19 -0.26 -13.02 0.76
C ASN A 19 1.10 -12.41 0.45
N PRO A 20 2.06 -13.21 -0.04
CA PRO A 20 3.37 -12.69 -0.41
C PRO A 20 3.31 -11.77 -1.62
N ASN A 21 2.19 -11.72 -2.31
CA ASN A 21 2.02 -10.88 -3.49
C ASN A 21 0.87 -9.90 -3.31
N PRO A 22 1.02 -8.90 -2.45
CA PRO A 22 -0.02 -7.87 -2.35
C PRO A 22 -0.12 -7.13 -3.68
N VAL A 23 -1.35 -6.89 -4.09
CA VAL A 23 -1.63 -6.26 -5.38
C VAL A 23 -2.76 -5.27 -5.18
N PHE A 24 -2.61 -4.08 -5.79
CA PHE A 24 -3.68 -3.10 -5.75
C PHE A 24 -4.84 -3.53 -6.64
N THR A 25 -6.03 -3.57 -6.07
CA THR A 25 -7.24 -3.91 -6.79
C THR A 25 -8.31 -2.91 -6.42
N PRO A 26 -8.66 -1.99 -7.34
CA PRO A 26 -9.69 -1.01 -7.05
C PRO A 26 -11.07 -1.65 -7.08
N ARG A 27 -12.06 -0.94 -6.58
CA ARG A 27 -13.44 -1.40 -6.64
C ARG A 27 -13.86 -1.51 -8.11
N GLU A 28 -14.69 -2.50 -8.38
CA GLU A 28 -15.11 -2.77 -9.76
C GLU A 28 -15.74 -1.60 -10.48
N ASP A 29 -16.52 -0.80 -9.75
CA ASP A 29 -17.24 0.31 -10.32
C ASP A 29 -16.49 1.62 -10.29
N ALA A 30 -15.24 1.60 -9.85
CA ALA A 30 -14.45 2.81 -9.72
C ALA A 30 -13.94 3.26 -11.09
N GLY A 31 -14.19 4.52 -11.41
CA GLY A 31 -13.59 5.12 -12.58
C GLY A 31 -12.21 5.64 -12.26
N THR A 32 -11.37 5.80 -13.29
CA THR A 32 -10.01 6.29 -13.10
C THR A 32 -9.77 7.44 -14.06
N LEU A 33 -9.23 8.53 -13.52
CA LEU A 33 -8.80 9.65 -14.35
C LEU A 33 -7.63 9.21 -15.21
N LYS A 34 -7.57 9.71 -16.44
CA LYS A 34 -6.47 9.37 -17.33
C LYS A 34 -5.12 9.76 -16.74
N PHE A 35 -5.10 10.89 -16.04
CA PHE A 35 -3.86 11.32 -15.39
C PHE A 35 -3.39 10.29 -14.39
N CYS A 36 -4.32 9.76 -13.61
CA CYS A 36 -3.99 8.74 -12.60
C CYS A 36 -3.57 7.43 -13.24
N GLU A 37 -4.20 7.06 -14.36
CA GLU A 37 -3.78 5.87 -15.10
C GLU A 37 -2.33 5.99 -15.55
N LYS A 38 -1.96 7.16 -16.04
CA LYS A 38 -0.57 7.39 -16.48
C LYS A 38 0.39 7.36 -15.31
N LEU A 39 -0.01 7.90 -14.16
CA LEU A 39 0.82 7.82 -12.96
C LEU A 39 1.03 6.38 -12.55
N MET A 40 -0.04 5.58 -12.58
CA MET A 40 0.05 4.18 -12.21
C MET A 40 1.00 3.43 -13.14
N GLU A 41 0.90 3.69 -14.43
CA GLU A 41 1.80 3.07 -15.40
C GLU A 41 3.26 3.43 -15.13
N LYS A 42 3.52 4.70 -14.84
CA LYS A 42 4.87 5.14 -14.54
C LYS A 42 5.40 4.55 -13.24
N ALA A 43 4.52 4.25 -12.31
CA ALA A 43 4.92 3.72 -11.02
C ALA A 43 5.07 2.20 -10.99
N VAL A 44 4.68 1.51 -12.06
CA VAL A 44 4.79 0.05 -12.12
C VAL A 44 6.23 -0.38 -11.87
N GLY A 45 6.40 -1.30 -10.92
CA GLY A 45 7.71 -1.86 -10.63
C GLY A 45 8.68 -0.87 -10.00
N PHE A 46 8.16 0.15 -9.33
CA PHE A 46 8.98 1.18 -8.73
C PHE A 46 10.13 0.64 -7.90
N THR A 47 9.86 -0.34 -7.03
CA THR A 47 10.92 -0.86 -6.14
C THR A 47 11.94 -1.71 -6.84
N SER A 48 11.73 -2.02 -8.12
CA SER A 48 12.69 -2.77 -8.93
C SER A 48 13.55 -1.86 -9.78
N ARG A 49 13.34 -0.56 -9.71
CA ARG A 49 14.07 0.39 -10.54
C ARG A 49 15.33 0.89 -9.84
N PHE A 50 16.26 1.36 -10.67
CA PHE A 50 17.47 2.00 -10.16
C PHE A 50 17.12 3.20 -9.28
N ASP A 51 16.09 3.96 -9.66
CA ASP A 51 15.67 5.13 -8.89
C ASP A 51 15.34 4.78 -7.45
N PHE A 52 14.67 3.64 -7.24
CA PHE A 52 14.33 3.23 -5.89
C PHE A 52 15.60 3.00 -5.07
N ALA A 53 16.57 2.31 -5.66
CA ALA A 53 17.83 2.07 -4.97
C ALA A 53 18.52 3.37 -4.61
N ALA A 54 18.47 4.35 -5.50
CA ALA A 54 19.04 5.67 -5.24
C ALA A 54 18.33 6.37 -4.09
N HIS A 55 17.00 6.30 -4.05
CA HIS A 55 16.23 6.88 -2.95
C HIS A 55 16.56 6.22 -1.62
N VAL A 56 16.72 4.90 -1.62
CA VAL A 56 17.07 4.18 -0.39
C VAL A 56 18.46 4.59 0.07
N ALA A 57 19.40 4.71 -0.85
CA ALA A 57 20.76 5.12 -0.52
C ALA A 57 20.75 6.54 0.08
N TYR A 58 19.95 7.43 -0.48
CA TYR A 58 19.83 8.78 0.04
C TYR A 58 19.26 8.78 1.45
N ALA A 59 18.19 8.01 1.68
CA ALA A 59 17.62 7.91 3.01
C ALA A 59 18.61 7.34 4.01
N ARG A 60 19.39 6.36 3.58
CA ARG A 60 20.44 5.77 4.43
C ARG A 60 21.50 6.81 4.79
N SER A 61 21.89 7.65 3.84
CA SER A 61 22.89 8.67 4.12
C SER A 61 22.38 9.69 5.14
N ARG A 62 21.06 9.80 5.28
CA ARG A 62 20.44 10.68 6.27
C ARG A 62 20.13 9.94 7.58
N GLY A 63 20.50 8.67 7.68
CA GLY A 63 20.29 7.88 8.87
C GLY A 63 18.90 7.33 9.05
N LEU A 64 18.04 7.41 8.01
CA LEU A 64 16.65 7.00 8.12
C LEU A 64 16.43 5.51 7.88
N ARG A 65 17.13 4.94 6.89
CA ARG A 65 17.03 3.53 6.58
C ARG A 65 18.42 2.96 6.38
N ARG A 66 18.61 1.72 6.77
CA ARG A 66 19.94 1.12 6.75
C ARG A 66 20.17 0.14 5.62
N ARG A 67 19.12 -0.39 5.01
CA ARG A 67 19.26 -1.36 3.94
C ARG A 67 18.00 -1.47 3.09
N MET A 68 18.17 -2.13 1.96
CA MET A 68 17.08 -2.40 1.05
C MET A 68 16.03 -3.28 1.73
N PRO A 69 14.74 -2.96 1.61
CA PRO A 69 13.71 -3.81 2.20
C PRO A 69 13.62 -5.14 1.47
N PRO A 70 13.19 -6.20 2.18
CA PRO A 70 13.03 -7.51 1.56
C PRO A 70 11.90 -7.53 0.55
N VAL A 71 11.87 -8.59 -0.27
CA VAL A 71 10.94 -8.70 -1.40
C VAL A 71 9.48 -8.50 -1.00
N LEU A 72 9.04 -9.12 0.07
CA LEU A 72 7.63 -8.98 0.48
C LEU A 72 7.28 -7.55 0.82
N ARG A 73 8.19 -6.87 1.48
CA ARG A 73 7.96 -5.48 1.82
C ARG A 73 7.98 -4.60 0.57
N ARG A 74 8.84 -4.89 -0.39
CA ARG A 74 8.87 -4.13 -1.64
C ARG A 74 7.58 -4.29 -2.41
N ARG A 75 7.00 -5.48 -2.42
CA ARG A 75 5.70 -5.70 -3.06
C ARG A 75 4.58 -4.91 -2.39
N ALA A 76 4.63 -4.83 -1.06
CA ALA A 76 3.67 -4.01 -0.34
C ALA A 76 3.81 -2.53 -0.71
N ILE A 77 5.05 -2.06 -0.85
CA ILE A 77 5.32 -0.68 -1.24
C ILE A 77 4.79 -0.41 -2.64
N ASP A 78 5.06 -1.32 -3.58
CA ASP A 78 4.57 -1.16 -4.94
C ASP A 78 3.05 -1.14 -5.01
N ALA A 79 2.39 -2.02 -4.28
CA ALA A 79 0.93 -2.06 -4.25
C ALA A 79 0.37 -0.78 -3.67
N LEU A 80 0.94 -0.30 -2.57
CA LEU A 80 0.47 0.92 -1.95
C LEU A 80 0.67 2.11 -2.87
N LEU A 81 1.80 2.18 -3.56
CA LEU A 81 2.07 3.27 -4.48
C LEU A 81 1.04 3.30 -5.61
N GLN A 82 0.65 2.14 -6.13
CA GLN A 82 -0.40 2.08 -7.14
C GLN A 82 -1.71 2.63 -6.60
N GLY A 83 -2.06 2.26 -5.37
CA GLY A 83 -3.26 2.79 -4.74
C GLY A 83 -3.22 4.29 -4.55
N LEU A 84 -2.08 4.80 -4.15
CA LEU A 84 -1.92 6.25 -3.99
C LEU A 84 -2.06 6.98 -5.32
N CYS A 85 -1.51 6.42 -6.39
CA CYS A 85 -1.65 7.02 -7.72
C CYS A 85 -3.11 6.98 -8.19
N PHE A 86 -3.81 5.90 -7.90
CA PHE A 86 -5.21 5.75 -8.28
C PHE A 86 -6.07 6.82 -7.61
N HIS A 87 -5.84 7.09 -6.34
CA HIS A 87 -6.64 8.06 -5.57
C HIS A 87 -6.10 9.48 -5.59
N TYR A 88 -5.07 9.73 -6.40
CA TYR A 88 -4.44 11.04 -6.45
C TYR A 88 -5.38 12.07 -7.06
N ASP A 89 -5.48 13.23 -6.42
CA ASP A 89 -6.24 14.37 -6.91
C ASP A 89 -5.26 15.39 -7.46
N PRO A 90 -5.14 15.51 -8.79
CA PRO A 90 -4.17 16.43 -9.38
C PRO A 90 -4.48 17.91 -9.12
N LEU A 91 -5.73 18.24 -8.89
CA LEU A 91 -6.09 19.62 -8.59
C LEU A 91 -5.67 20.04 -7.19
N ALA A 92 -5.83 19.14 -6.23
CA ALA A 92 -5.44 19.41 -4.85
C ALA A 92 -4.01 18.99 -4.55
N ASN A 93 -3.38 18.27 -5.47
CA ASN A 93 -2.04 17.72 -5.32
C ASN A 93 -1.94 16.87 -4.05
N ARG A 94 -2.92 16.01 -3.85
CA ARG A 94 -2.91 15.12 -2.67
C ARG A 94 -3.82 13.93 -2.90
N VAL A 95 -3.64 12.93 -2.04
CA VAL A 95 -4.48 11.75 -2.03
C VAL A 95 -5.50 11.91 -0.91
N GLN A 96 -6.78 11.79 -1.24
CA GLN A 96 -7.85 11.83 -0.25
C GLN A 96 -8.49 10.46 -0.17
N CYS A 97 -7.97 9.64 0.71
CA CYS A 97 -8.44 8.29 0.88
C CYS A 97 -8.02 7.81 2.27
N SER A 98 -8.88 7.09 2.95
CA SER A 98 -8.51 6.58 4.26
C SER A 98 -7.44 5.50 4.10
N ILE A 99 -6.55 5.42 5.08
CA ILE A 99 -5.51 4.39 5.05
C ILE A 99 -6.13 3.00 5.12
N THR A 100 -7.27 2.87 5.78
CA THR A 100 -7.97 1.60 5.85
C THR A 100 -8.43 1.14 4.47
N THR A 101 -9.02 2.04 3.70
CA THR A 101 -9.45 1.72 2.34
C THR A 101 -8.25 1.33 1.48
N LEU A 102 -7.17 2.10 1.56
CA LEU A 102 -5.95 1.78 0.83
C LEU A 102 -5.42 0.41 1.21
N ALA A 103 -5.40 0.12 2.51
CA ALA A 103 -4.88 -1.17 2.98
C ALA A 103 -5.70 -2.33 2.42
N ILE A 104 -7.02 -2.18 2.40
CA ILE A 104 -7.89 -3.22 1.87
C ILE A 104 -7.66 -3.41 0.38
N GLU A 105 -7.64 -2.32 -0.37
CA GLU A 105 -7.47 -2.38 -1.82
C GLU A 105 -6.11 -2.93 -2.24
N CYS A 106 -5.10 -2.70 -1.41
CA CYS A 106 -3.75 -3.17 -1.71
C CYS A 106 -3.44 -4.57 -1.15
N GLY A 107 -4.42 -5.20 -0.51
CA GLY A 107 -4.20 -6.52 0.07
C GLY A 107 -3.31 -6.50 1.30
N LEU A 108 -3.30 -5.39 2.02
CA LEU A 108 -2.45 -5.19 3.18
C LEU A 108 -3.20 -5.16 4.51
N ALA A 109 -4.49 -5.40 4.49
CA ALA A 109 -5.29 -5.40 5.71
C ALA A 109 -5.44 -6.80 6.28
N THR A 110 -5.37 -6.93 7.61
CA THR A 110 -5.58 -8.20 8.31
C THR A 110 -6.75 -8.09 9.26
N GLU A 111 -7.47 -9.17 9.42
CA GLU A 111 -8.52 -9.21 10.40
C GLU A 111 -8.21 -10.32 11.39
N SER A 112 -8.22 -9.97 12.68
CA SER A 112 -7.97 -10.95 13.72
C SER A 112 -9.21 -11.81 13.96
N GLU A 113 -9.06 -12.88 14.72
CA GLU A 113 -10.18 -13.74 15.07
C GLU A 113 -11.29 -12.98 15.79
N ALA A 114 -10.93 -11.94 16.50
CA ALA A 114 -11.91 -11.10 17.20
C ALA A 114 -12.56 -10.08 16.27
N GLY A 115 -12.24 -10.10 14.99
CA GLY A 115 -12.80 -9.19 14.03
C GLY A 115 -12.12 -7.84 13.99
N LYS A 116 -10.97 -7.70 14.63
CA LYS A 116 -10.25 -6.43 14.66
C LYS A 116 -9.35 -6.30 13.43
N LEU A 117 -9.52 -5.19 12.73
CA LEU A 117 -8.75 -4.93 11.51
C LEU A 117 -7.38 -4.35 11.86
N SER A 118 -6.35 -4.88 11.22
CA SER A 118 -4.99 -4.36 11.33
C SER A 118 -4.53 -3.86 9.98
N ILE A 119 -3.96 -2.66 9.95
CA ILE A 119 -3.45 -2.04 8.75
C ILE A 119 -1.96 -1.71 8.88
N THR A 120 -1.28 -2.41 9.76
CA THR A 120 0.13 -2.14 10.06
C THR A 120 1.03 -2.20 8.82
N ARG A 121 0.79 -3.15 7.94
CA ARG A 121 1.62 -3.27 6.74
C ARG A 121 1.48 -2.05 5.84
N ALA A 122 0.26 -1.54 5.71
CA ALA A 122 0.01 -0.35 4.90
C ALA A 122 0.67 0.88 5.52
N THR A 123 0.53 1.05 6.83
CA THR A 123 1.16 2.19 7.51
C THR A 123 2.68 2.15 7.42
N ARG A 124 3.26 0.98 7.51
CA ARG A 124 4.71 0.84 7.37
C ARG A 124 5.18 1.19 5.97
N ALA A 125 4.44 0.77 4.95
CA ALA A 125 4.78 1.10 3.57
C ALA A 125 4.66 2.60 3.33
N LEU A 126 3.60 3.21 3.87
CA LEU A 126 3.40 4.64 3.73
C LEU A 126 4.53 5.42 4.39
N LYS A 127 4.89 5.02 5.60
CA LYS A 127 5.99 5.66 6.32
C LYS A 127 7.29 5.54 5.53
N PHE A 128 7.53 4.39 4.93
CA PHE A 128 8.74 4.18 4.16
C PHE A 128 8.79 5.12 2.95
N LEU A 129 7.69 5.25 2.22
CA LEU A 129 7.64 6.19 1.10
C LEU A 129 7.90 7.61 1.53
N ALA A 130 7.38 8.00 2.70
CA ALA A 130 7.63 9.34 3.24
C ALA A 130 9.11 9.52 3.58
N GLU A 131 9.74 8.50 4.13
CA GLU A 131 11.17 8.56 4.48
C GLU A 131 12.05 8.68 3.24
N LEU A 132 11.58 8.20 2.11
CA LEU A 132 12.30 8.36 0.85
C LEU A 132 12.16 9.77 0.28
N GLY A 133 11.33 10.59 0.88
CA GLY A 133 11.12 11.95 0.41
C GLY A 133 10.13 12.08 -0.74
N LEU A 134 9.38 11.02 -1.01
CA LEU A 134 8.45 11.01 -2.13
C LEU A 134 7.12 11.68 -1.81
N MET A 135 6.78 11.76 -0.53
CA MET A 135 5.51 12.32 -0.11
C MET A 135 5.55 12.67 1.37
N THR A 136 4.58 13.45 1.82
CA THR A 136 4.31 13.66 3.24
C THR A 136 2.88 13.24 3.51
N TYR A 137 2.58 12.95 4.75
CA TYR A 137 1.22 12.59 5.10
C TYR A 137 0.87 13.11 6.50
N GLN A 138 -0.42 13.28 6.69
CA GLN A 138 -0.97 13.69 7.97
C GLN A 138 -2.05 12.70 8.36
N THR A 139 -2.14 12.44 9.66
CA THR A 139 -3.20 11.59 10.18
C THR A 139 -4.28 12.50 10.75
N GLU A 140 -5.51 12.29 10.29
CA GLU A 140 -6.64 13.04 10.81
C GLU A 140 -7.53 12.08 11.60
N TYR A 141 -7.97 12.53 12.77
CA TYR A 141 -8.85 11.76 13.63
C TYR A 141 -10.17 12.48 13.78
N ASP A 142 -11.25 11.74 13.69
CA ASP A 142 -12.59 12.30 13.90
C ASP A 142 -12.94 12.38 15.37
#